data_37c99c784b59dcb54bbacfb15d90b8de
#
_entry.id   37c99c784b59dcb54bbacfb15d90b8de
#
_cell.length_a   1.000
_cell.length_b   1.000
_cell.length_c   1.000
_cell.angle_alpha   90.00
_cell.angle_beta   90.00
_cell.angle_gamma   90.00
#
_symmetry.space_group_name_H-M   'P 1'
#
loop_
_entity.id
_entity.type
_entity.pdbx_description
1 polymer ?
#
loop_
_entity_poly.entity_id
_entity_poly.type
_entity_poly.pdbx_seq_one_letter_code
_entity_poly.pdbx_strand_id
1 'polypeptide(L)'
;YTNQGPFQNAIKIEKLENNQVRVHYAVTRPAMQEKGMVFELASSAVRETAGAFTWEGKNVRAEKVNVHFMHGFGWLIQMSENVYYKDCNLMPRENSGHLTVSYADGIHASGASGEIVIENCNFANTHDDPINLHGTFTRVEKRIDSHTLELKYIHNQQGGFPQYHVGDKVQFFTRDLLSSTDGEKQYEVAEVISNPGENGNDLRTMKIKFKEDLPENLSDKIGGQPKYVAENVTYAPKVTIRNCTFRNVPTRGILCTTRKEVIIENNVFHNMSMATIFLSNDSNDWYESGPIRDMKIRNNTFYIKDIGRTSWEYAPAIYIHPVTKGGQFPDASNPIHKNISIEGNTFYMDEDTVVKAESVENLTFKNNKVFRMNPDVTVGIALDNKTIQAGQSVQLKTDAKG
;
A
#
# COMPACT_ATOMS: atom_id res chain seq x y z
N TYR A 1 -3.97 -0.52 20.03
CA TYR A 1 -4.67 -1.63 19.37
C TYR A 1 -4.10 -2.96 19.81
N THR A 2 -4.94 -4.02 19.85
CA THR A 2 -4.52 -5.39 20.09
C THR A 2 -5.28 -6.34 19.17
N ASN A 3 -4.57 -7.30 18.60
CA ASN A 3 -5.17 -8.37 17.79
C ASN A 3 -5.78 -9.49 18.67
N GLN A 4 -5.81 -9.31 19.98
CA GLN A 4 -6.37 -10.28 20.91
C GLN A 4 -7.83 -9.97 21.18
N GLY A 5 -8.71 -10.81 20.68
CA GLY A 5 -10.14 -10.72 20.98
C GLY A 5 -10.48 -11.17 22.41
N PRO A 6 -11.56 -10.65 23.01
CA PRO A 6 -11.95 -10.99 24.38
C PRO A 6 -12.34 -12.47 24.55
N PHE A 7 -12.65 -13.17 23.48
CA PHE A 7 -13.02 -14.59 23.52
C PHE A 7 -11.89 -15.53 23.14
N GLN A 8 -10.75 -15.02 22.71
CA GLN A 8 -9.60 -15.81 22.35
C GLN A 8 -9.00 -16.50 23.58
N ASN A 9 -8.85 -17.83 23.55
CA ASN A 9 -8.39 -18.66 24.66
C ASN A 9 -9.26 -18.59 25.92
N ALA A 10 -10.54 -18.22 25.78
CA ALA A 10 -11.50 -18.32 26.86
C ALA A 10 -11.77 -19.81 27.17
N ILE A 11 -11.74 -20.17 28.45
CA ILE A 11 -12.10 -21.53 28.90
C ILE A 11 -13.60 -21.63 29.16
N LYS A 12 -14.29 -20.55 29.45
CA LYS A 12 -15.72 -20.48 29.63
C LYS A 12 -16.23 -19.06 29.32
N ILE A 13 -17.42 -18.95 28.72
CA ILE A 13 -18.15 -17.71 28.50
C ILE A 13 -19.54 -17.89 29.10
N GLU A 14 -19.93 -16.97 29.99
CA GLU A 14 -21.24 -16.94 30.62
C GLU A 14 -21.99 -15.70 30.18
N LYS A 15 -23.20 -15.88 29.67
CA LYS A 15 -24.12 -14.77 29.42
C LYS A 15 -24.71 -14.32 30.75
N LEU A 16 -24.64 -13.04 31.02
CA LEU A 16 -25.24 -12.39 32.18
C LEU A 16 -26.43 -11.55 31.73
N GLU A 17 -27.12 -10.92 32.70
CA GLU A 17 -28.18 -9.96 32.42
C GLU A 17 -27.61 -8.67 31.79
N ASN A 18 -28.46 -7.83 31.22
CA ASN A 18 -28.11 -6.52 30.66
C ASN A 18 -27.04 -6.56 29.56
N ASN A 19 -27.11 -7.55 28.67
CA ASN A 19 -26.17 -7.74 27.57
C ASN A 19 -24.69 -7.87 28.00
N GLN A 20 -24.47 -8.37 29.20
CA GLN A 20 -23.14 -8.62 29.72
C GLN A 20 -22.71 -10.07 29.49
N VAL A 21 -21.42 -10.27 29.37
CA VAL A 21 -20.78 -11.59 29.34
C VAL A 21 -19.65 -11.62 30.36
N ARG A 22 -19.50 -12.76 31.01
CA ARG A 22 -18.31 -13.04 31.84
C ARG A 22 -17.43 -14.02 31.09
N VAL A 23 -16.17 -13.64 30.90
CA VAL A 23 -15.19 -14.48 30.22
C VAL A 23 -14.17 -15.00 31.24
N HIS A 24 -13.97 -16.31 31.25
CA HIS A 24 -13.03 -16.97 32.13
C HIS A 24 -11.80 -17.40 31.32
N TYR A 25 -10.63 -17.17 31.86
CA TYR A 25 -9.34 -17.57 31.30
C TYR A 25 -8.57 -18.46 32.24
N ALA A 26 -7.80 -19.39 31.71
CA ALA A 26 -6.93 -20.28 32.51
C ALA A 26 -5.75 -19.51 33.12
N VAL A 27 -5.33 -18.43 32.54
CA VAL A 27 -4.22 -17.57 32.96
C VAL A 27 -4.61 -16.10 32.94
N THR A 28 -3.95 -15.30 33.76
CA THR A 28 -4.11 -13.87 33.78
C THR A 28 -3.75 -13.29 32.40
N ARG A 29 -4.60 -12.38 31.89
CA ARG A 29 -4.39 -11.69 30.60
C ARG A 29 -4.39 -10.15 30.82
N PRO A 30 -3.23 -9.58 31.22
CA PRO A 30 -3.15 -8.16 31.58
C PRO A 30 -3.71 -7.20 30.51
N ALA A 31 -3.43 -7.48 29.23
CA ALA A 31 -3.90 -6.68 28.10
C ALA A 31 -5.44 -6.68 27.94
N MET A 32 -6.17 -7.49 28.69
CA MET A 32 -7.62 -7.64 28.64
C MET A 32 -8.33 -7.20 29.94
N GLN A 33 -7.61 -6.55 30.86
CA GLN A 33 -8.12 -6.28 32.21
C GLN A 33 -8.38 -4.80 32.49
N GLU A 34 -8.14 -3.93 31.54
CA GLU A 34 -8.36 -2.50 31.76
C GLU A 34 -9.83 -2.14 31.58
N LYS A 35 -10.38 -1.50 32.59
CA LYS A 35 -11.74 -0.94 32.51
C LYS A 35 -11.79 0.19 31.47
N GLY A 36 -12.77 0.11 30.59
CA GLY A 36 -12.94 1.07 29.51
C GLY A 36 -12.36 0.62 28.17
N MET A 37 -11.68 -0.53 28.11
CA MET A 37 -11.31 -1.12 26.81
C MET A 37 -12.57 -1.47 26.01
N VAL A 38 -12.51 -1.20 24.73
CA VAL A 38 -13.59 -1.51 23.78
C VAL A 38 -13.06 -2.49 22.75
N PHE A 39 -13.84 -3.53 22.48
CA PHE A 39 -13.51 -4.55 21.50
C PHE A 39 -14.50 -4.48 20.35
N GLU A 40 -13.99 -4.41 19.14
CA GLU A 40 -14.74 -4.59 17.92
C GLU A 40 -14.52 -6.01 17.40
N LEU A 41 -15.61 -6.75 17.24
CA LEU A 41 -15.58 -8.11 16.75
C LEU A 41 -16.01 -8.12 15.28
N ALA A 42 -15.04 -8.17 14.41
CA ALA A 42 -15.29 -8.22 12.98
C ALA A 42 -15.61 -9.64 12.52
N SER A 43 -16.53 -9.78 11.58
CA SER A 43 -16.79 -11.05 10.91
C SER A 43 -15.63 -11.43 9.99
N SER A 44 -15.36 -12.73 9.82
CA SER A 44 -14.28 -13.22 8.97
C SER A 44 -14.47 -12.99 7.46
N ALA A 45 -15.68 -12.63 7.01
CA ALA A 45 -16.07 -12.55 5.60
C ALA A 45 -16.19 -11.11 5.07
N VAL A 46 -15.38 -10.19 5.56
CA VAL A 46 -15.68 -8.75 5.45
C VAL A 46 -14.98 -8.02 4.29
N ARG A 47 -14.13 -8.70 3.52
CA ARG A 47 -13.47 -8.09 2.34
C ARG A 47 -14.06 -8.55 1.00
N GLU A 48 -15.25 -9.14 0.99
CA GLU A 48 -15.87 -9.70 -0.22
C GLU A 48 -16.50 -8.65 -1.13
N THR A 49 -16.78 -7.46 -0.60
CA THR A 49 -17.41 -6.36 -1.35
C THR A 49 -16.68 -5.05 -1.12
N ALA A 50 -16.80 -4.11 -2.05
CA ALA A 50 -16.40 -2.73 -1.83
C ALA A 50 -17.48 -1.98 -1.06
N GLY A 51 -17.08 -1.05 -0.16
CA GLY A 51 -17.99 -0.13 0.50
C GLY A 51 -18.53 0.93 -0.46
N ALA A 52 -17.66 1.41 -1.36
CA ALA A 52 -17.99 2.17 -2.55
C ALA A 52 -17.08 1.71 -3.69
N PHE A 53 -17.53 1.79 -4.93
CA PHE A 53 -16.78 1.26 -6.06
C PHE A 53 -16.78 2.23 -7.25
N THR A 54 -15.58 2.56 -7.71
CA THR A 54 -15.34 3.31 -8.94
C THR A 54 -14.65 2.36 -9.92
N TRP A 55 -15.37 1.86 -10.89
CA TRP A 55 -14.89 0.89 -11.88
C TRP A 55 -15.03 1.43 -13.29
N GLU A 56 -13.94 1.45 -14.05
CA GLU A 56 -13.89 1.98 -15.43
C GLU A 56 -14.49 3.40 -15.56
N GLY A 57 -14.48 4.12 -14.43
CA GLY A 57 -14.99 5.49 -14.37
C GLY A 57 -14.00 6.49 -14.94
N LYS A 58 -14.52 7.58 -15.53
CA LYS A 58 -13.71 8.68 -16.03
C LYS A 58 -14.12 10.02 -15.43
N ASN A 59 -13.15 10.80 -14.95
CA ASN A 59 -13.37 12.12 -14.33
C ASN A 59 -14.34 12.04 -13.12
N VAL A 60 -14.13 11.04 -12.26
CA VAL A 60 -14.98 10.81 -11.09
C VAL A 60 -14.58 11.75 -9.97
N ARG A 61 -15.56 12.42 -9.35
CA ARG A 61 -15.35 13.35 -8.25
C ARG A 61 -16.23 13.04 -7.05
N ALA A 62 -15.62 13.00 -5.87
CA ALA A 62 -16.30 12.99 -4.60
C ALA A 62 -15.90 14.26 -3.84
N GLU A 63 -16.87 15.14 -3.59
CA GLU A 63 -16.63 16.40 -2.89
C GLU A 63 -17.56 16.53 -1.70
N LYS A 64 -17.02 16.93 -0.53
CA LYS A 64 -17.75 17.14 0.72
C LYS A 64 -18.57 15.92 1.17
N VAL A 65 -18.00 14.72 0.94
CA VAL A 65 -18.62 13.46 1.34
C VAL A 65 -18.16 13.07 2.74
N ASN A 66 -19.10 12.78 3.63
CA ASN A 66 -18.80 12.23 4.95
C ASN A 66 -19.13 10.74 4.96
N VAL A 67 -18.11 9.92 5.09
CA VAL A 67 -18.23 8.48 5.27
C VAL A 67 -17.99 8.17 6.73
N HIS A 68 -19.00 7.63 7.39
CA HIS A 68 -18.94 7.30 8.82
C HIS A 68 -18.76 5.83 9.11
N PHE A 69 -19.08 4.99 8.12
CA PHE A 69 -18.81 3.56 8.12
C PHE A 69 -18.91 3.00 6.70
N MET A 70 -17.92 2.22 6.29
CA MET A 70 -17.94 1.44 5.06
C MET A 70 -17.74 -0.03 5.37
N HIS A 71 -18.56 -0.85 4.76
CA HIS A 71 -18.37 -2.29 4.78
C HIS A 71 -17.32 -2.75 3.75
N GLY A 72 -16.74 -3.90 3.97
CA GLY A 72 -15.87 -4.57 2.99
C GLY A 72 -14.55 -3.84 2.77
N PHE A 73 -14.20 -3.65 1.51
CA PHE A 73 -12.88 -3.20 1.07
C PHE A 73 -12.67 -1.69 1.09
N GLY A 74 -13.61 -0.91 1.60
CA GLY A 74 -13.54 0.55 1.58
C GLY A 74 -13.96 1.14 0.23
N TRP A 75 -13.44 2.28 -0.16
CA TRP A 75 -13.70 2.91 -1.46
C TRP A 75 -12.68 2.42 -2.49
N LEU A 76 -13.10 1.43 -3.29
CA LEU A 76 -12.26 0.77 -4.28
C LEU A 76 -12.30 1.49 -5.62
N ILE A 77 -11.13 1.71 -6.22
CA ILE A 77 -10.94 2.28 -7.56
C ILE A 77 -10.25 1.22 -8.42
N GLN A 78 -10.86 0.85 -9.55
CA GLN A 78 -10.25 -0.07 -10.51
C GLN A 78 -10.44 0.44 -11.93
N MET A 79 -9.38 0.34 -12.73
CA MET A 79 -9.35 0.64 -14.17
C MET A 79 -10.02 1.97 -14.53
N SER A 80 -9.84 2.97 -13.66
CA SER A 80 -10.49 4.28 -13.79
C SER A 80 -9.49 5.38 -14.16
N GLU A 81 -9.99 6.45 -14.78
CA GLU A 81 -9.19 7.58 -15.23
C GLU A 81 -9.64 8.87 -14.54
N ASN A 82 -8.70 9.60 -13.96
CA ASN A 82 -8.92 10.88 -13.27
C ASN A 82 -9.96 10.76 -12.11
N VAL A 83 -9.48 10.53 -10.91
CA VAL A 83 -10.33 10.38 -9.71
C VAL A 83 -9.96 11.42 -8.67
N TYR A 84 -10.95 12.15 -8.15
CA TYR A 84 -10.75 13.27 -7.25
C TYR A 84 -11.58 13.14 -5.98
N TYR A 85 -10.92 13.29 -4.84
CA TYR A 85 -11.53 13.39 -3.51
C TYR A 85 -11.18 14.74 -2.92
N LYS A 86 -12.19 15.54 -2.60
CA LYS A 86 -11.98 16.87 -2.02
C LYS A 86 -12.92 17.13 -0.85
N ASP A 87 -12.36 17.68 0.23
CA ASP A 87 -13.14 18.05 1.43
C ASP A 87 -13.93 16.85 2.00
N CYS A 88 -13.41 15.62 1.88
CA CYS A 88 -14.06 14.40 2.31
C CYS A 88 -13.59 13.99 3.72
N ASN A 89 -14.50 13.39 4.49
CA ASN A 89 -14.20 12.86 5.81
C ASN A 89 -14.51 11.37 5.85
N LEU A 90 -13.48 10.54 6.06
CA LEU A 90 -13.58 9.11 6.28
C LEU A 90 -13.22 8.84 7.75
N MET A 91 -14.21 8.97 8.61
CA MET A 91 -14.02 8.86 10.07
C MET A 91 -15.34 8.50 10.77
N PRO A 92 -15.30 7.77 11.89
CA PRO A 92 -16.50 7.48 12.65
C PRO A 92 -17.25 8.76 13.01
N ARG A 93 -18.58 8.70 12.99
CA ARG A 93 -19.38 9.83 13.43
C ARG A 93 -19.20 10.05 14.92
N GLU A 94 -18.95 11.27 15.31
CA GLU A 94 -18.82 11.65 16.71
C GLU A 94 -20.04 11.22 17.53
N ASN A 95 -19.80 10.69 18.71
CA ASN A 95 -20.82 10.20 19.65
C ASN A 95 -21.74 9.08 19.10
N SER A 96 -21.36 8.41 18.02
CA SER A 96 -22.14 7.29 17.46
C SER A 96 -21.91 5.96 18.18
N GLY A 97 -20.83 5.86 18.94
CA GLY A 97 -20.36 4.58 19.50
C GLY A 97 -19.60 3.70 18.52
N HIS A 98 -19.51 4.06 17.23
CA HIS A 98 -18.64 3.36 16.28
C HIS A 98 -17.17 3.71 16.52
N LEU A 99 -16.32 2.69 16.47
CA LEU A 99 -14.88 2.83 16.71
C LEU A 99 -14.10 2.98 15.41
N THR A 100 -14.61 2.45 14.32
CA THR A 100 -13.95 2.37 13.02
C THR A 100 -14.82 2.92 11.90
N VAL A 101 -14.18 3.36 10.81
CA VAL A 101 -14.86 3.88 9.62
C VAL A 101 -14.89 2.86 8.50
N SER A 102 -13.93 1.96 8.45
CA SER A 102 -13.86 0.91 7.43
C SER A 102 -13.31 -0.37 8.04
N TYR A 103 -13.67 -1.50 7.45
CA TYR A 103 -13.11 -2.78 7.85
C TYR A 103 -11.76 -3.08 7.20
N ALA A 104 -11.53 -2.51 6.03
CA ALA A 104 -10.26 -2.55 5.32
C ALA A 104 -9.77 -1.12 5.08
N ASP A 105 -9.20 -0.85 3.91
CA ASP A 105 -8.68 0.46 3.55
C ASP A 105 -9.75 1.56 3.50
N GLY A 106 -9.33 2.81 3.58
CA GLY A 106 -10.22 3.95 3.34
C GLY A 106 -10.45 4.15 1.84
N ILE A 107 -9.38 4.49 1.09
CA ILE A 107 -9.37 4.60 -0.38
C ILE A 107 -8.32 3.64 -0.92
N HIS A 108 -8.73 2.74 -1.82
CA HIS A 108 -7.86 1.75 -2.42
C HIS A 108 -7.94 1.78 -3.93
N ALA A 109 -6.83 2.02 -4.62
CA ALA A 109 -6.75 1.94 -6.08
C ALA A 109 -5.85 0.78 -6.51
N SER A 110 -6.42 -0.18 -7.21
CA SER A 110 -5.71 -1.29 -7.83
C SER A 110 -5.67 -1.17 -9.36
N GLY A 111 -5.18 -0.05 -9.84
CA GLY A 111 -5.09 0.34 -11.24
C GLY A 111 -5.93 1.55 -11.57
N ALA A 112 -5.28 2.65 -11.88
CA ALA A 112 -5.88 3.88 -12.36
C ALA A 112 -4.95 4.57 -13.37
N SER A 113 -5.51 5.43 -14.19
CA SER A 113 -4.78 6.24 -15.17
C SER A 113 -5.08 7.73 -14.98
N GLY A 114 -4.36 8.58 -15.75
CA GLY A 114 -4.48 10.02 -15.60
C GLY A 114 -3.96 10.49 -14.25
N GLU A 115 -4.82 11.00 -13.38
CA GLU A 115 -4.45 11.47 -12.05
C GLU A 115 -5.41 11.03 -10.94
N ILE A 116 -4.87 10.84 -9.73
CA ILE A 116 -5.64 10.71 -8.48
C ILE A 116 -5.27 11.90 -7.61
N VAL A 117 -6.27 12.69 -7.20
CA VAL A 117 -6.08 13.82 -6.29
C VAL A 117 -6.91 13.63 -5.03
N ILE A 118 -6.26 13.67 -3.87
CA ILE A 118 -6.89 13.60 -2.55
C ILE A 118 -6.49 14.86 -1.79
N GLU A 119 -7.45 15.76 -1.59
CA GLU A 119 -7.20 17.10 -1.07
C GLU A 119 -8.17 17.48 0.05
N ASN A 120 -7.63 18.08 1.13
CA ASN A 120 -8.39 18.57 2.28
C ASN A 120 -9.26 17.48 2.93
N CYS A 121 -8.79 16.23 2.94
CA CYS A 121 -9.54 15.10 3.47
C CYS A 121 -9.09 14.72 4.89
N ASN A 122 -10.00 14.15 5.68
CA ASN A 122 -9.71 13.63 7.01
C ASN A 122 -9.95 12.14 7.06
N PHE A 123 -8.96 11.40 7.54
CA PHE A 123 -9.00 9.95 7.72
C PHE A 123 -8.76 9.62 9.19
N ALA A 124 -9.62 8.81 9.77
CA ALA A 124 -9.42 8.33 11.13
C ALA A 124 -10.02 6.95 11.35
N ASN A 125 -9.32 6.13 12.11
CA ASN A 125 -9.82 4.86 12.63
C ASN A 125 -10.26 3.89 11.51
N THR A 126 -9.51 3.79 10.42
CA THR A 126 -9.61 2.67 9.48
C THR A 126 -9.07 1.40 10.15
N HIS A 127 -9.52 0.21 9.76
CA HIS A 127 -8.89 -1.04 10.23
C HIS A 127 -7.63 -1.40 9.46
N ASP A 128 -7.52 -0.91 8.22
CA ASP A 128 -6.33 -1.03 7.40
C ASP A 128 -5.91 0.35 6.90
N ASP A 129 -5.19 0.47 5.80
CA ASP A 129 -4.57 1.71 5.38
C ASP A 129 -5.60 2.76 4.95
N PRO A 130 -5.52 4.01 5.41
CA PRO A 130 -6.39 5.08 4.94
C PRO A 130 -6.31 5.30 3.43
N ILE A 131 -5.11 5.16 2.85
CA ILE A 131 -4.87 5.29 1.42
C ILE A 131 -3.89 4.20 0.96
N ASN A 132 -4.32 3.39 -0.01
CA ASN A 132 -3.47 2.42 -0.71
C ASN A 132 -3.65 2.57 -2.24
N LEU A 133 -2.61 3.01 -2.95
CA LEU A 133 -2.65 3.29 -4.39
C LEU A 133 -1.53 2.55 -5.11
N HIS A 134 -1.90 1.61 -5.96
CA HIS A 134 -0.95 0.79 -6.73
C HIS A 134 -1.56 0.30 -8.05
N GLY A 135 -0.75 -0.26 -8.92
CA GLY A 135 -1.20 -1.12 -10.01
C GLY A 135 -1.29 -2.58 -9.56
N THR A 136 -1.69 -3.48 -10.46
CA THR A 136 -1.80 -4.91 -10.16
C THR A 136 -0.86 -5.70 -11.05
N PHE A 137 0.02 -6.50 -10.46
CA PHE A 137 0.77 -7.50 -11.20
C PHE A 137 -0.11 -8.70 -11.54
N THR A 138 -0.02 -9.15 -12.79
CA THR A 138 -0.49 -10.48 -13.20
C THR A 138 0.70 -11.39 -13.48
N ARG A 139 0.61 -12.64 -13.08
CA ARG A 139 1.69 -13.60 -13.32
C ARG A 139 1.64 -14.11 -14.75
N VAL A 140 2.78 -14.22 -15.41
CA VAL A 140 2.93 -14.82 -16.73
C VAL A 140 2.88 -16.35 -16.56
N GLU A 141 1.73 -16.97 -16.79
CA GLU A 141 1.56 -18.42 -16.63
C GLU A 141 2.18 -19.20 -17.79
N LYS A 142 1.99 -18.67 -18.99
CA LYS A 142 2.44 -19.36 -20.22
C LYS A 142 2.66 -18.35 -21.35
N ARG A 143 3.77 -18.50 -22.05
CA ARG A 143 3.97 -17.94 -23.38
C ARG A 143 3.41 -18.95 -24.40
N ILE A 144 2.32 -18.57 -25.09
CA ILE A 144 1.61 -19.43 -26.03
C ILE A 144 2.34 -19.46 -27.37
N ASP A 145 2.70 -18.27 -27.86
CA ASP A 145 3.48 -18.07 -29.09
C ASP A 145 4.34 -16.78 -28.96
N SER A 146 4.91 -16.29 -30.07
CA SER A 146 5.77 -15.09 -30.06
C SER A 146 5.04 -13.80 -29.65
N HIS A 147 3.71 -13.75 -29.70
CA HIS A 147 2.92 -12.56 -29.42
C HIS A 147 1.90 -12.76 -28.30
N THR A 148 1.65 -13.98 -27.84
CA THR A 148 0.51 -14.30 -26.99
C THR A 148 0.94 -14.87 -25.64
N LEU A 149 0.40 -14.29 -24.57
CA LEU A 149 0.57 -14.77 -23.20
C LEU A 149 -0.76 -15.19 -22.56
N GLU A 150 -0.68 -16.19 -21.69
CA GLU A 150 -1.66 -16.45 -20.66
C GLU A 150 -1.17 -15.80 -19.36
N LEU A 151 -1.96 -14.87 -18.83
CA LEU A 151 -1.71 -14.12 -17.62
C LEU A 151 -2.73 -14.46 -16.54
N LYS A 152 -2.35 -14.31 -15.26
CA LYS A 152 -3.23 -14.72 -14.16
C LYS A 152 -3.10 -13.80 -12.95
N TYR A 153 -4.23 -13.43 -12.35
CA TYR A 153 -4.29 -12.90 -10.99
C TYR A 153 -3.95 -13.98 -9.98
N ILE A 154 -3.09 -13.69 -9.03
CA ILE A 154 -2.59 -14.70 -8.06
C ILE A 154 -3.15 -14.49 -6.67
N HIS A 155 -3.16 -13.25 -6.17
CA HIS A 155 -3.72 -12.97 -4.86
C HIS A 155 -5.22 -13.32 -4.80
N ASN A 156 -5.66 -13.91 -3.69
CA ASN A 156 -7.01 -14.46 -3.55
C ASN A 156 -8.14 -13.39 -3.59
N GLN A 157 -7.80 -12.13 -3.32
CA GLN A 157 -8.71 -10.99 -3.38
C GLN A 157 -8.72 -10.30 -4.75
N GLN A 158 -7.95 -10.80 -5.72
CA GLN A 158 -7.90 -10.28 -7.09
C GLN A 158 -8.59 -11.21 -8.07
N GLY A 159 -9.37 -10.65 -8.97
CA GLY A 159 -10.04 -11.41 -10.02
C GLY A 159 -11.35 -10.78 -10.48
N GLY A 160 -11.89 -11.27 -11.59
CA GLY A 160 -13.22 -10.90 -12.09
C GLY A 160 -13.30 -9.57 -12.81
N PHE A 161 -12.18 -8.87 -13.04
CA PHE A 161 -12.18 -7.63 -13.82
C PHE A 161 -11.10 -7.66 -14.92
N PRO A 162 -11.31 -6.94 -16.03
CA PRO A 162 -10.33 -6.84 -17.11
C PRO A 162 -9.11 -6.03 -16.62
N GLN A 163 -7.91 -6.57 -16.80
CA GLN A 163 -6.64 -5.92 -16.47
C GLN A 163 -6.05 -5.17 -17.67
N TYR A 164 -6.43 -5.56 -18.88
CA TYR A 164 -5.82 -5.07 -20.11
C TYR A 164 -6.87 -4.69 -21.14
N HIS A 165 -6.61 -3.61 -21.87
CA HIS A 165 -7.40 -3.16 -23.02
C HIS A 165 -6.50 -3.02 -24.24
N VAL A 166 -7.09 -3.06 -25.44
CA VAL A 166 -6.34 -2.86 -26.69
C VAL A 166 -5.69 -1.47 -26.66
N GLY A 167 -4.40 -1.44 -26.96
CA GLY A 167 -3.57 -0.24 -26.91
C GLY A 167 -2.84 0.00 -25.60
N ASP A 168 -3.17 -0.74 -24.52
CA ASP A 168 -2.45 -0.65 -23.26
C ASP A 168 -0.98 -1.05 -23.41
N LYS A 169 -0.13 -0.42 -22.61
CA LYS A 169 1.29 -0.70 -22.53
C LYS A 169 1.58 -1.58 -21.35
N VAL A 170 2.39 -2.61 -21.56
CA VAL A 170 2.75 -3.63 -20.57
C VAL A 170 4.24 -3.73 -20.43
N GLN A 171 4.72 -3.92 -19.22
CA GLN A 171 6.12 -4.17 -18.90
C GLN A 171 6.24 -5.45 -18.07
N PHE A 172 7.35 -6.18 -18.23
CA PHE A 172 7.58 -7.43 -17.53
C PHE A 172 8.69 -7.32 -16.49
N PHE A 173 8.49 -7.96 -15.34
CA PHE A 173 9.43 -7.99 -14.23
C PHE A 173 9.64 -9.41 -13.72
N THR A 174 10.82 -9.66 -13.18
CA THR A 174 11.09 -10.90 -12.46
C THR A 174 10.44 -10.87 -11.08
N ARG A 175 9.93 -11.98 -10.59
CA ARG A 175 9.30 -12.08 -9.27
C ARG A 175 10.29 -12.12 -8.12
N ASP A 176 11.50 -12.57 -8.37
CA ASP A 176 12.54 -12.70 -7.35
C ASP A 176 13.20 -11.37 -6.99
N LEU A 177 13.43 -10.51 -7.97
CA LEU A 177 14.18 -9.27 -7.79
C LEU A 177 13.38 -8.01 -8.18
N LEU A 178 12.17 -8.14 -8.71
CA LEU A 178 11.39 -7.03 -9.28
C LEU A 178 12.16 -6.25 -10.37
N SER A 179 13.07 -6.94 -11.05
CA SER A 179 13.88 -6.37 -12.13
C SER A 179 13.12 -6.44 -13.45
N SER A 180 13.16 -5.35 -14.21
CA SER A 180 12.64 -5.35 -15.58
C SER A 180 13.42 -6.32 -16.46
N THR A 181 12.74 -7.00 -17.38
CA THR A 181 13.37 -7.93 -18.34
C THR A 181 14.17 -7.20 -19.41
N ASP A 182 13.65 -6.07 -19.89
CA ASP A 182 14.16 -5.35 -21.05
C ASP A 182 14.33 -3.83 -20.77
N GLY A 183 14.73 -3.49 -19.56
CA GLY A 183 14.81 -2.08 -19.15
C GLY A 183 13.43 -1.40 -19.16
N GLU A 184 13.31 -0.29 -19.86
CA GLU A 184 12.03 0.47 -19.94
C GLU A 184 11.19 0.11 -21.20
N LYS A 185 11.49 -0.98 -21.89
CA LYS A 185 10.71 -1.42 -23.05
C LYS A 185 9.29 -1.77 -22.66
N GLN A 186 8.35 -1.31 -23.43
CA GLN A 186 6.91 -1.54 -23.26
C GLN A 186 6.35 -2.30 -24.46
N TYR A 187 5.40 -3.16 -24.19
CA TYR A 187 4.71 -3.99 -25.19
C TYR A 187 3.27 -3.55 -25.28
N GLU A 188 2.77 -3.33 -26.49
CA GLU A 188 1.42 -2.85 -26.71
C GLU A 188 0.44 -4.02 -26.88
N VAL A 189 -0.67 -3.97 -26.16
CA VAL A 189 -1.76 -4.94 -26.30
C VAL A 189 -2.42 -4.74 -27.66
N ALA A 190 -2.35 -5.77 -28.51
CA ALA A 190 -2.99 -5.80 -29.83
C ALA A 190 -4.42 -6.33 -29.76
N GLU A 191 -4.65 -7.32 -28.88
CA GLU A 191 -5.94 -7.99 -28.77
C GLU A 191 -6.10 -8.57 -27.35
N VAL A 192 -7.26 -8.45 -26.78
CA VAL A 192 -7.67 -9.19 -25.58
C VAL A 192 -8.47 -10.41 -26.07
N ILE A 193 -7.82 -11.57 -26.09
CA ILE A 193 -8.42 -12.82 -26.61
C ILE A 193 -9.45 -13.35 -25.61
N SER A 194 -9.21 -13.23 -24.31
CA SER A 194 -10.17 -13.53 -23.27
C SER A 194 -9.90 -12.76 -21.98
N ASN A 195 -10.96 -12.33 -21.32
CA ASN A 195 -10.95 -11.71 -19.99
C ASN A 195 -11.26 -12.72 -18.87
N PRO A 196 -10.93 -12.40 -17.61
CA PRO A 196 -11.38 -13.19 -16.47
C PRO A 196 -12.91 -13.31 -16.44
N GLY A 197 -13.41 -14.52 -16.23
CA GLY A 197 -14.85 -14.81 -16.17
C GLY A 197 -15.53 -15.12 -17.51
N GLU A 198 -14.92 -14.81 -18.65
CA GLU A 198 -15.51 -15.12 -19.97
C GLU A 198 -15.55 -16.63 -20.27
N ASN A 199 -14.64 -17.40 -19.72
CA ASN A 199 -14.57 -18.86 -19.92
C ASN A 199 -15.09 -19.65 -18.70
N GLY A 200 -16.31 -19.34 -18.25
CA GLY A 200 -16.92 -20.01 -17.13
C GLY A 200 -16.51 -19.42 -15.77
N ASN A 201 -16.18 -20.26 -14.79
CA ASN A 201 -15.90 -19.84 -13.42
C ASN A 201 -14.45 -19.38 -13.16
N ASP A 202 -13.60 -19.31 -14.17
CA ASP A 202 -12.23 -18.82 -14.01
C ASP A 202 -12.19 -17.28 -14.01
N LEU A 203 -12.27 -16.69 -12.83
CA LEU A 203 -12.23 -15.26 -12.62
C LEU A 203 -10.80 -14.66 -12.64
N ARG A 204 -9.78 -15.46 -12.96
CA ARG A 204 -8.39 -15.04 -12.78
C ARG A 204 -7.52 -15.10 -14.03
N THR A 205 -7.82 -15.99 -14.96
CA THR A 205 -7.00 -16.21 -16.16
C THR A 205 -7.48 -15.36 -17.32
N MET A 206 -6.53 -14.79 -18.05
CA MET A 206 -6.75 -14.00 -19.26
C MET A 206 -5.74 -14.34 -20.33
N LYS A 207 -6.10 -14.15 -21.61
CA LYS A 207 -5.19 -14.35 -22.75
C LYS A 207 -5.05 -13.06 -23.52
N ILE A 208 -3.82 -12.59 -23.66
CA ILE A 208 -3.50 -11.28 -24.23
C ILE A 208 -2.51 -11.45 -25.36
N LYS A 209 -2.81 -10.83 -26.51
CA LYS A 209 -1.91 -10.75 -27.66
C LYS A 209 -1.28 -9.37 -27.75
N PHE A 210 0.00 -9.34 -28.04
CA PHE A 210 0.84 -8.13 -28.15
C PHE A 210 1.21 -7.85 -29.60
N LYS A 211 1.54 -6.58 -29.91
CA LYS A 211 2.00 -6.18 -31.25
C LYS A 211 3.42 -6.63 -31.51
N GLU A 212 4.28 -6.48 -30.52
CA GLU A 212 5.71 -6.80 -30.60
C GLU A 212 5.97 -8.27 -30.30
N ASP A 213 7.10 -8.80 -30.82
CA ASP A 213 7.62 -10.07 -30.41
C ASP A 213 8.00 -10.05 -28.93
N LEU A 214 7.49 -11.01 -28.19
CA LEU A 214 7.70 -11.18 -26.75
C LEU A 214 9.02 -11.92 -26.48
N PRO A 215 9.76 -11.58 -25.43
CA PRO A 215 10.96 -12.28 -25.02
C PRO A 215 10.72 -13.77 -24.81
N GLU A 216 11.65 -14.61 -25.27
CA GLU A 216 11.55 -16.07 -25.12
C GLU A 216 11.65 -16.51 -23.67
N ASN A 217 12.43 -15.78 -22.86
CA ASN A 217 12.64 -16.06 -21.45
C ASN A 217 11.40 -15.86 -20.56
N LEU A 218 10.32 -15.29 -21.08
CA LEU A 218 9.04 -15.21 -20.34
C LEU A 218 8.47 -16.60 -19.99
N SER A 219 9.00 -17.66 -20.60
CA SER A 219 8.68 -19.06 -20.24
C SER A 219 9.46 -19.59 -19.05
N ASP A 220 10.47 -18.87 -18.57
CA ASP A 220 11.36 -19.33 -17.50
C ASP A 220 10.61 -19.51 -16.17
N LYS A 221 11.18 -20.39 -15.35
CA LYS A 221 10.67 -20.72 -14.02
C LYS A 221 11.70 -20.45 -12.93
N ILE A 222 11.23 -20.15 -11.75
CA ILE A 222 12.02 -20.07 -10.53
C ILE A 222 11.35 -20.90 -9.43
N GLY A 223 12.09 -21.87 -8.86
CA GLY A 223 11.52 -22.80 -7.88
C GLY A 223 10.31 -23.58 -8.41
N GLY A 224 10.31 -23.93 -9.71
CA GLY A 224 9.22 -24.64 -10.38
C GLY A 224 7.99 -23.80 -10.74
N GLN A 225 7.94 -22.52 -10.33
CA GLN A 225 6.85 -21.58 -10.62
C GLN A 225 7.25 -20.58 -11.71
N PRO A 226 6.29 -20.01 -12.46
CA PRO A 226 6.59 -18.96 -13.42
C PRO A 226 7.39 -17.82 -12.81
N LYS A 227 8.42 -17.35 -13.55
CA LYS A 227 9.38 -16.37 -13.04
C LYS A 227 8.90 -14.93 -13.17
N TYR A 228 8.00 -14.62 -14.09
CA TYR A 228 7.68 -13.26 -14.48
C TYR A 228 6.27 -12.82 -14.09
N VAL A 229 6.15 -11.52 -13.89
CA VAL A 229 4.89 -10.80 -13.77
C VAL A 229 4.82 -9.71 -14.83
N ALA A 230 3.60 -9.35 -15.21
CA ALA A 230 3.26 -8.27 -16.12
C ALA A 230 2.58 -7.13 -15.36
N GLU A 231 3.00 -5.90 -15.62
CA GLU A 231 2.37 -4.67 -15.14
C GLU A 231 1.72 -3.95 -16.31
N ASN A 232 0.46 -3.56 -16.18
CA ASN A 232 -0.19 -2.63 -17.10
C ASN A 232 0.24 -1.19 -16.76
N VAL A 233 1.24 -0.68 -17.48
CA VAL A 233 1.82 0.64 -17.20
C VAL A 233 0.98 1.81 -17.73
N THR A 234 -0.07 1.54 -18.51
CA THR A 234 -1.07 2.54 -18.90
C THR A 234 -1.85 2.99 -17.68
N TYR A 235 -2.18 2.04 -16.80
CA TYR A 235 -2.87 2.31 -15.54
C TYR A 235 -1.90 2.62 -14.40
N ALA A 236 -1.11 3.67 -14.61
CA ALA A 236 -0.22 4.26 -13.62
C ALA A 236 -0.56 5.77 -13.51
N PRO A 237 -1.25 6.22 -12.46
CA PRO A 237 -1.69 7.59 -12.33
C PRO A 237 -0.57 8.50 -11.83
N LYS A 238 -0.68 9.80 -12.09
CA LYS A 238 -0.09 10.82 -11.24
C LYS A 238 -0.89 10.87 -9.95
N VAL A 239 -0.23 11.12 -8.82
CA VAL A 239 -0.89 11.15 -7.51
C VAL A 239 -0.55 12.43 -6.77
N THR A 240 -1.57 13.10 -6.24
CA THR A 240 -1.41 14.23 -5.32
C THR A 240 -2.24 13.99 -4.07
N ILE A 241 -1.58 13.93 -2.91
CA ILE A 241 -2.22 13.81 -1.59
C ILE A 241 -1.79 15.02 -0.78
N ARG A 242 -2.71 15.96 -0.51
CA ARG A 242 -2.34 17.21 0.14
C ARG A 242 -3.39 17.75 1.11
N ASN A 243 -2.89 18.47 2.12
CA ASN A 243 -3.72 19.13 3.14
C ASN A 243 -4.66 18.16 3.87
N CYS A 244 -4.25 16.91 4.01
CA CYS A 244 -5.03 15.85 4.66
C CYS A 244 -4.55 15.59 6.09
N THR A 245 -5.45 15.06 6.91
CA THR A 245 -5.14 14.62 8.27
C THR A 245 -5.44 13.14 8.43
N PHE A 246 -4.48 12.41 9.02
CA PHE A 246 -4.56 10.97 9.26
C PHE A 246 -4.42 10.71 10.76
N ARG A 247 -5.32 9.94 11.37
CA ARG A 247 -5.31 9.71 12.82
C ARG A 247 -5.71 8.31 13.22
N ASN A 248 -5.01 7.77 14.23
CA ASN A 248 -5.38 6.54 14.92
C ASN A 248 -5.59 5.35 13.97
N VAL A 249 -4.56 5.00 13.24
CA VAL A 249 -4.59 3.89 12.29
C VAL A 249 -3.76 2.73 12.84
N PRO A 250 -4.31 1.50 12.87
CA PRO A 250 -3.59 0.32 13.39
C PRO A 250 -2.53 -0.22 12.43
N THR A 251 -2.49 0.32 11.22
CA THR A 251 -1.55 -0.04 10.16
C THR A 251 -0.76 1.18 9.70
N ARG A 252 -0.58 1.34 8.42
CA ARG A 252 0.16 2.41 7.75
C ARG A 252 -0.76 3.60 7.44
N GLY A 253 -0.19 4.75 7.14
CA GLY A 253 -0.99 5.93 6.76
C GLY A 253 -1.25 5.99 5.26
N ILE A 254 -0.18 5.97 4.46
CA ILE A 254 -0.25 6.01 2.99
C ILE A 254 0.64 4.92 2.41
N LEU A 255 0.07 4.07 1.56
CA LEU A 255 0.77 3.26 0.58
C LEU A 255 0.57 3.89 -0.79
N CYS A 256 1.67 4.11 -1.51
CA CYS A 256 1.56 4.65 -2.86
C CYS A 256 2.75 4.21 -3.70
N THR A 257 2.47 3.40 -4.71
CA THR A 257 3.46 2.96 -5.69
C THR A 257 2.94 3.19 -7.09
N THR A 258 3.55 4.10 -7.81
CA THR A 258 3.28 4.36 -9.23
C THR A 258 4.55 4.89 -9.91
N ARG A 259 4.66 4.68 -11.20
CA ARG A 259 5.78 5.17 -12.02
C ARG A 259 5.63 6.61 -12.50
N LYS A 260 4.50 7.25 -12.23
CA LYS A 260 4.28 8.66 -12.52
C LYS A 260 4.62 9.52 -11.31
N GLU A 261 4.55 10.83 -11.48
CA GLU A 261 4.81 11.77 -10.39
C GLU A 261 3.85 11.56 -9.21
N VAL A 262 4.42 11.49 -8.01
CA VAL A 262 3.68 11.46 -6.73
C VAL A 262 4.07 12.65 -5.88
N ILE A 263 3.08 13.39 -5.39
CA ILE A 263 3.26 14.50 -4.46
C ILE A 263 2.44 14.21 -3.19
N ILE A 264 3.14 14.09 -2.05
CA ILE A 264 2.55 13.97 -0.71
C ILE A 264 2.98 15.20 0.08
N GLU A 265 2.07 16.17 0.26
CA GLU A 265 2.46 17.47 0.81
C GLU A 265 1.47 18.07 1.80
N ASN A 266 1.98 18.82 2.77
CA ASN A 266 1.18 19.58 3.75
C ASN A 266 0.18 18.70 4.52
N ASN A 267 0.48 17.43 4.73
CA ASN A 267 -0.36 16.51 5.48
C ASN A 267 0.08 16.43 6.95
N VAL A 268 -0.84 16.00 7.81
CA VAL A 268 -0.57 15.78 9.22
C VAL A 268 -0.93 14.35 9.61
N PHE A 269 0.02 13.65 10.21
CA PHE A 269 -0.12 12.24 10.59
C PHE A 269 0.00 12.07 12.11
N HIS A 270 -0.97 11.40 12.73
CA HIS A 270 -0.99 11.13 14.16
C HIS A 270 -1.26 9.65 14.44
N ASN A 271 -0.36 8.99 15.15
CA ASN A 271 -0.56 7.66 15.71
C ASN A 271 -0.87 6.57 14.65
N MET A 272 0.03 6.41 13.68
CA MET A 272 0.08 5.20 12.86
C MET A 272 0.81 4.10 13.63
N SER A 273 0.30 2.87 13.64
CA SER A 273 0.96 1.76 14.34
C SER A 273 2.11 1.16 13.57
N MET A 274 2.17 1.39 12.27
CA MET A 274 3.22 0.96 11.35
C MET A 274 3.85 2.17 10.65
N ALA A 275 4.65 1.96 9.63
CA ALA A 275 5.24 3.05 8.85
C ALA A 275 4.16 4.03 8.36
N THR A 276 4.36 5.32 8.62
CA THR A 276 3.36 6.32 8.26
C THR A 276 3.21 6.47 6.76
N ILE A 277 4.34 6.44 6.02
CA ILE A 277 4.34 6.31 4.56
C ILE A 277 5.11 5.03 4.22
N PHE A 278 4.44 4.10 3.57
CA PHE A 278 4.99 2.81 3.17
C PHE A 278 5.01 2.67 1.66
N LEU A 279 6.19 2.51 1.10
CA LEU A 279 6.43 2.47 -0.34
C LEU A 279 6.91 1.08 -0.73
N SER A 280 5.95 0.21 -1.04
CA SER A 280 6.21 -1.21 -1.28
C SER A 280 5.48 -1.70 -2.51
N ASN A 281 6.22 -2.25 -3.46
CA ASN A 281 5.67 -3.08 -4.53
C ASN A 281 6.02 -4.55 -4.28
N ASP A 282 5.14 -5.45 -4.68
CA ASP A 282 5.20 -6.86 -4.33
C ASP A 282 4.69 -7.76 -5.47
N SER A 283 5.46 -8.76 -5.84
CA SER A 283 5.06 -9.78 -6.82
C SER A 283 5.05 -11.21 -6.25
N ASN A 284 5.01 -11.34 -4.92
CA ASN A 284 5.05 -12.64 -4.23
C ASN A 284 3.81 -12.89 -3.39
N ASP A 285 3.31 -11.87 -2.67
CA ASP A 285 2.18 -11.99 -1.74
C ASP A 285 0.96 -11.22 -2.25
N TRP A 286 1.00 -9.87 -2.23
CA TRP A 286 -0.13 -9.02 -2.59
C TRP A 286 -0.24 -8.73 -4.09
N TYR A 287 0.82 -8.90 -4.86
CA TYR A 287 0.86 -8.59 -6.29
C TYR A 287 0.52 -7.14 -6.62
N GLU A 288 0.94 -6.23 -5.78
CA GLU A 288 0.82 -4.79 -5.95
C GLU A 288 1.97 -4.27 -6.81
N SER A 289 1.67 -3.58 -7.90
CA SER A 289 2.66 -3.14 -8.86
C SER A 289 2.95 -1.64 -8.77
N GLY A 290 4.01 -1.24 -9.43
CA GLY A 290 4.42 0.13 -9.61
C GLY A 290 5.77 0.42 -8.96
N PRO A 291 6.90 0.33 -9.68
CA PRO A 291 8.14 0.92 -9.22
C PRO A 291 8.01 2.44 -9.21
N ILE A 292 8.47 3.10 -8.16
CA ILE A 292 8.47 4.55 -8.05
C ILE A 292 9.54 5.13 -8.97
N ARG A 293 9.22 6.23 -9.67
CA ARG A 293 10.16 6.94 -10.57
C ARG A 293 10.32 8.42 -10.28
N ASP A 294 9.35 9.05 -9.63
CA ASP A 294 9.38 10.46 -9.20
C ASP A 294 8.42 10.66 -8.03
N MET A 295 8.95 10.86 -6.83
CA MET A 295 8.13 11.07 -5.63
C MET A 295 8.67 12.23 -4.79
N LYS A 296 7.76 13.09 -4.33
CA LYS A 296 8.03 14.24 -3.49
C LYS A 296 7.19 14.16 -2.23
N ILE A 297 7.84 13.97 -1.08
CA ILE A 297 7.23 13.97 0.26
C ILE A 297 7.70 15.25 0.95
N ARG A 298 6.83 16.26 1.04
CA ARG A 298 7.27 17.59 1.48
C ARG A 298 6.30 18.32 2.39
N ASN A 299 6.86 19.11 3.30
CA ASN A 299 6.09 19.97 4.21
C ASN A 299 5.02 19.23 5.03
N ASN A 300 5.20 17.94 5.28
CA ASN A 300 4.29 17.17 6.13
C ASN A 300 4.74 17.23 7.59
N THR A 301 3.80 16.99 8.50
CA THR A 301 4.07 16.86 9.94
C THR A 301 3.72 15.45 10.41
N PHE A 302 4.67 14.81 11.07
CA PHE A 302 4.56 13.44 11.55
C PHE A 302 4.66 13.41 13.08
N TYR A 303 3.66 12.82 13.76
CA TYR A 303 3.70 12.52 15.18
C TYR A 303 3.81 11.01 15.35
N ILE A 304 5.00 10.52 15.59
CA ILE A 304 5.35 9.10 15.69
C ILE A 304 5.55 8.75 17.16
N LYS A 305 4.55 8.13 17.77
CA LYS A 305 4.62 7.63 19.15
C LYS A 305 4.99 6.16 19.18
N ASP A 306 5.76 5.76 20.19
CA ASP A 306 5.83 4.36 20.58
C ASP A 306 4.48 3.93 21.16
N ILE A 307 3.77 3.09 20.43
CA ILE A 307 2.46 2.56 20.83
C ILE A 307 2.52 1.06 21.15
N GLY A 308 3.70 0.57 21.59
CA GLY A 308 3.90 -0.84 21.93
C GLY A 308 3.86 -1.76 20.72
N ARG A 309 4.54 -1.39 19.67
CA ARG A 309 4.54 -2.07 18.36
C ARG A 309 5.06 -3.50 18.44
N THR A 310 4.45 -4.37 17.65
CA THR A 310 4.91 -5.75 17.51
C THR A 310 6.17 -5.83 16.63
N SER A 311 7.09 -6.68 17.03
CA SER A 311 8.49 -6.73 16.59
C SER A 311 8.79 -6.98 15.11
N TRP A 312 7.81 -7.28 14.25
CA TRP A 312 8.10 -7.57 12.85
C TRP A 312 7.88 -6.36 11.93
N GLU A 313 7.12 -5.39 12.34
CA GLU A 313 6.91 -4.16 11.59
C GLU A 313 7.64 -3.00 12.24
N TYR A 314 8.91 -2.98 11.97
CA TYR A 314 9.73 -1.82 12.17
C TYR A 314 9.03 -0.60 11.56
N ALA A 315 8.75 0.40 12.36
CA ALA A 315 7.93 1.50 11.92
C ALA A 315 8.70 2.82 11.86
N PRO A 316 9.59 2.97 10.87
CA PRO A 316 10.09 4.28 10.52
C PRO A 316 8.92 5.18 10.11
N ALA A 317 9.08 6.50 10.19
CA ALA A 317 8.06 7.39 9.67
C ALA A 317 7.84 7.16 8.17
N ILE A 318 8.92 6.92 7.43
CA ILE A 318 8.87 6.59 6.00
C ILE A 318 9.67 5.31 5.76
N TYR A 319 9.02 4.29 5.18
CA TYR A 319 9.67 3.02 4.86
C TYR A 319 9.53 2.72 3.37
N ILE A 320 10.67 2.62 2.68
CA ILE A 320 10.77 2.22 1.28
C ILE A 320 11.23 0.77 1.26
N HIS A 321 10.31 -0.15 1.00
CA HIS A 321 10.53 -1.58 1.17
C HIS A 321 9.89 -2.39 0.04
N PRO A 322 10.54 -2.54 -1.12
CA PRO A 322 10.05 -3.46 -2.14
C PRO A 322 10.15 -4.91 -1.63
N VAL A 323 9.09 -5.67 -1.81
CA VAL A 323 9.02 -7.07 -1.37
C VAL A 323 9.54 -7.99 -2.45
N THR A 324 10.77 -8.47 -2.27
CA THR A 324 11.44 -9.42 -3.15
C THR A 324 11.51 -10.80 -2.52
N LYS A 325 11.69 -11.83 -3.33
CA LYS A 325 11.83 -13.19 -2.82
C LYS A 325 13.13 -13.34 -2.01
N GLY A 326 13.00 -13.62 -0.72
CA GLY A 326 14.14 -13.81 0.18
C GLY A 326 14.87 -12.52 0.55
N GLY A 327 14.28 -11.34 0.33
CA GLY A 327 14.88 -10.05 0.70
C GLY A 327 16.13 -9.68 -0.08
N GLN A 328 16.34 -10.28 -1.26
CA GLN A 328 17.47 -9.94 -2.14
C GLN A 328 17.01 -8.88 -3.13
N PHE A 329 17.85 -7.87 -3.37
CA PHE A 329 17.58 -6.80 -4.31
C PHE A 329 18.42 -6.95 -5.58
N PRO A 330 17.98 -6.31 -6.70
CA PRO A 330 18.79 -6.24 -7.90
C PRO A 330 20.15 -5.60 -7.62
N ASP A 331 21.07 -5.77 -8.55
CA ASP A 331 22.33 -5.05 -8.56
C ASP A 331 22.10 -3.54 -8.39
N ALA A 332 23.01 -2.87 -7.69
CA ALA A 332 22.96 -1.44 -7.43
C ALA A 332 22.91 -0.57 -8.71
N SER A 333 23.28 -1.12 -9.87
CA SER A 333 23.12 -0.46 -11.17
C SER A 333 21.67 -0.42 -11.69
N ASN A 334 20.77 -1.21 -11.10
CA ASN A 334 19.36 -1.29 -11.52
C ASN A 334 18.40 -1.36 -10.33
N PRO A 335 18.35 -0.33 -9.48
CA PRO A 335 17.50 -0.31 -8.31
C PRO A 335 16.01 -0.29 -8.69
N ILE A 336 15.17 -0.80 -7.77
CA ILE A 336 13.73 -0.92 -8.01
C ILE A 336 13.06 0.46 -8.05
N HIS A 337 13.38 1.32 -7.08
CA HIS A 337 12.82 2.67 -6.99
C HIS A 337 13.83 3.75 -7.37
N LYS A 338 13.35 4.90 -7.85
CA LYS A 338 14.20 6.03 -8.26
C LYS A 338 13.58 7.37 -7.91
N ASN A 339 14.43 8.37 -7.66
CA ASN A 339 14.10 9.78 -7.52
C ASN A 339 13.03 10.05 -6.45
N ILE A 340 13.36 9.77 -5.21
CA ILE A 340 12.50 10.06 -4.05
C ILE A 340 13.08 11.22 -3.27
N SER A 341 12.31 12.32 -3.14
CA SER A 341 12.68 13.50 -2.36
C SER A 341 11.83 13.62 -1.10
N ILE A 342 12.50 13.72 0.06
CA ILE A 342 11.88 13.96 1.37
C ILE A 342 12.40 15.31 1.86
N GLU A 343 11.56 16.36 1.81
CA GLU A 343 12.04 17.73 2.00
C GLU A 343 11.08 18.60 2.83
N GLY A 344 11.64 19.40 3.75
CA GLY A 344 10.89 20.40 4.51
C GLY A 344 9.86 19.82 5.49
N ASN A 345 9.91 18.52 5.78
CA ASN A 345 8.99 17.87 6.71
C ASN A 345 9.40 18.12 8.17
N THR A 346 8.43 17.99 9.07
CA THR A 346 8.65 18.04 10.51
C THR A 346 8.26 16.69 11.13
N PHE A 347 9.22 16.10 11.85
CA PHE A 347 9.03 14.81 12.52
C PHE A 347 9.14 14.98 14.03
N TYR A 348 8.10 14.58 14.75
CA TYR A 348 8.11 14.43 16.22
C TYR A 348 8.20 12.94 16.51
N MET A 349 9.37 12.49 17.01
CA MET A 349 9.74 11.08 17.06
C MET A 349 9.85 10.57 18.50
N ASP A 350 9.19 9.46 18.76
CA ASP A 350 9.41 8.61 19.94
C ASP A 350 10.10 7.29 19.56
N GLU A 351 10.45 7.15 18.29
CA GLU A 351 11.12 6.02 17.67
C GLU A 351 12.48 6.46 17.10
N ASP A 352 13.39 5.52 16.90
CA ASP A 352 14.77 5.77 16.51
C ASP A 352 14.98 6.00 15.00
N THR A 353 14.03 5.67 14.15
CA THR A 353 14.21 5.73 12.70
C THR A 353 13.21 6.61 11.99
N VAL A 354 13.70 7.66 11.34
CA VAL A 354 12.88 8.54 10.50
C VAL A 354 12.60 7.92 9.15
N VAL A 355 13.64 7.43 8.47
CA VAL A 355 13.55 6.81 7.14
C VAL A 355 14.30 5.49 7.14
N LYS A 356 13.66 4.45 6.64
CA LYS A 356 14.33 3.24 6.18
C LYS A 356 14.10 3.07 4.69
N ALA A 357 15.18 2.81 3.93
CA ALA A 357 15.10 2.73 2.48
C ALA A 357 15.90 1.55 1.94
N GLU A 358 15.30 0.83 1.02
CA GLU A 358 15.89 -0.31 0.33
C GLU A 358 15.67 -0.18 -1.17
N SER A 359 16.71 -0.48 -1.96
CA SER A 359 16.70 -0.48 -3.44
C SER A 359 16.21 0.83 -4.08
N VAL A 360 16.82 1.95 -3.71
CA VAL A 360 16.48 3.29 -4.20
C VAL A 360 17.69 3.99 -4.83
N GLU A 361 17.50 4.56 -6.00
CA GLU A 361 18.42 5.51 -6.64
C GLU A 361 17.93 6.95 -6.45
N ASN A 362 18.85 7.88 -6.17
CA ASN A 362 18.54 9.30 -5.96
C ASN A 362 17.52 9.55 -4.84
N LEU A 363 17.83 9.04 -3.64
CA LEU A 363 17.10 9.39 -2.42
C LEU A 363 17.65 10.69 -1.83
N THR A 364 16.81 11.70 -1.67
CA THR A 364 17.16 12.97 -1.07
C THR A 364 16.41 13.18 0.25
N PHE A 365 17.13 13.53 1.33
CA PHE A 365 16.55 13.92 2.60
C PHE A 365 17.17 15.26 3.02
N LYS A 366 16.43 16.39 2.86
CA LYS A 366 16.98 17.73 3.12
C LYS A 366 15.96 18.67 3.74
N ASN A 367 16.44 19.66 4.48
CA ASN A 367 15.64 20.72 5.10
C ASN A 367 14.51 20.19 6.01
N ASN A 368 14.63 18.95 6.51
CA ASN A 368 13.67 18.38 7.45
C ASN A 368 14.05 18.75 8.88
N LYS A 369 13.04 18.87 9.74
CA LYS A 369 13.20 19.08 11.19
C LYS A 369 12.81 17.79 11.91
N VAL A 370 13.67 17.33 12.81
CA VAL A 370 13.43 16.13 13.62
C VAL A 370 13.53 16.50 15.09
N PHE A 371 12.44 16.29 15.81
CA PHE A 371 12.35 16.54 17.24
C PHE A 371 12.13 15.21 17.95
N ARG A 372 12.96 14.92 18.95
CA ARG A 372 12.76 13.77 19.83
C ARG A 372 11.68 14.09 20.86
N MET A 373 10.70 13.26 21.00
CA MET A 373 9.71 13.33 22.07
C MET A 373 10.19 12.60 23.32
N ASN A 374 10.99 11.54 23.15
CA ASN A 374 11.68 10.83 24.22
C ASN A 374 13.18 11.14 24.17
N PRO A 375 13.79 11.74 25.22
CA PRO A 375 15.20 12.11 25.24
C PRO A 375 16.16 10.92 25.19
N ASP A 376 15.70 9.72 25.57
CA ASP A 376 16.51 8.50 25.58
C ASP A 376 16.63 7.85 24.19
N VAL A 377 15.87 8.32 23.19
CA VAL A 377 15.90 7.80 21.83
C VAL A 377 16.90 8.58 20.98
N THR A 378 17.81 7.86 20.33
CA THR A 378 18.70 8.43 19.30
C THR A 378 18.03 8.26 17.95
N VAL A 379 17.59 9.35 17.36
CA VAL A 379 16.92 9.31 16.07
C VAL A 379 17.92 9.35 14.92
N GLY A 380 17.81 8.38 14.01
CA GLY A 380 18.69 8.22 12.86
C GLY A 380 17.96 7.90 11.57
N ILE A 381 18.73 7.68 10.52
CA ILE A 381 18.26 7.17 9.22
C ILE A 381 18.95 5.85 8.98
N ALA A 382 18.13 4.80 8.83
CA ALA A 382 18.61 3.48 8.46
C ALA A 382 18.59 3.36 6.94
N LEU A 383 19.79 3.31 6.35
CA LEU A 383 19.99 3.08 4.92
C LEU A 383 20.64 1.72 4.77
N ASP A 384 20.08 0.87 3.95
CA ASP A 384 20.74 -0.36 3.55
C ASP A 384 21.85 -0.01 2.54
N ASN A 385 23.10 -0.16 2.97
CA ASN A 385 24.28 0.12 2.13
C ASN A 385 24.32 -0.66 0.80
N LYS A 386 23.51 -1.71 0.68
CA LYS A 386 23.37 -2.50 -0.57
C LYS A 386 22.45 -1.81 -1.58
N THR A 387 21.69 -0.82 -1.18
CA THR A 387 20.64 -0.18 -1.97
C THR A 387 20.93 1.25 -2.37
N ILE A 388 21.95 1.89 -1.76
CA ILE A 388 22.41 3.23 -2.11
C ILE A 388 23.73 3.12 -2.85
N GLN A 389 23.74 3.58 -4.09
CA GLN A 389 24.94 3.53 -4.93
C GLN A 389 26.04 4.47 -4.45
N ALA A 390 27.30 4.03 -4.57
CA ALA A 390 28.46 4.88 -4.34
C ALA A 390 28.37 6.13 -5.26
N GLY A 391 28.43 7.32 -4.66
CA GLY A 391 28.32 8.59 -5.38
C GLY A 391 26.94 9.26 -5.29
N GLN A 392 25.96 8.62 -4.71
CA GLN A 392 24.67 9.26 -4.41
C GLN A 392 24.75 10.02 -3.10
N SER A 393 24.49 11.30 -3.15
CA SER A 393 24.46 12.15 -1.96
C SER A 393 23.14 11.99 -1.24
N VAL A 394 23.11 11.18 -0.20
CA VAL A 394 22.09 11.37 0.84
C VAL A 394 22.50 12.62 1.62
N GLN A 395 21.95 13.75 1.27
CA GLN A 395 22.18 14.98 2.05
C GLN A 395 21.31 14.93 3.31
N LEU A 396 21.86 14.37 4.37
CA LEU A 396 21.30 14.43 5.70
C LEU A 396 21.61 15.81 6.30
N LYS A 397 20.66 16.72 6.24
CA LYS A 397 20.66 17.89 7.12
C LYS A 397 19.54 17.68 8.12
N THR A 398 19.86 17.02 9.21
CA THR A 398 19.02 17.05 10.41
C THR A 398 19.42 18.30 11.18
N ASP A 399 18.51 19.25 11.36
CA ASP A 399 18.66 20.31 12.37
C ASP A 399 18.28 19.73 13.76
N ALA A 400 18.63 18.49 14.01
CA ALA A 400 18.51 17.89 15.32
C ALA A 400 19.55 18.56 16.23
N LYS A 401 19.14 19.52 17.01
CA LYS A 401 19.88 19.85 18.21
C LYS A 401 19.71 18.68 19.15
N GLY A 402 20.73 17.83 19.19
CA GLY A 402 20.89 16.77 20.15
C GLY A 402 20.98 17.28 21.57
#